data_a4dcf26f634885cecff07cd932ec42ce
#
_entry.id   a4dcf26f634885cecff07cd932ec42ce
#
_cell.length_a   1.000
_cell.length_b   1.000
_cell.length_c   1.000
_cell.angle_alpha   90.00
_cell.angle_beta   90.00
_cell.angle_gamma   90.00
#
_symmetry.space_group_name_H-M   'P 1'
#
loop_
_entity.id
_entity.type
_entity.pdbx_description
1 polymer ?
#
loop_
_entity_poly.entity_id
_entity_poly.type
_entity_poly.pdbx_seq_one_letter_code
_entity_poly.pdbx_strand_id
1 'polypeptide(L)'
;PDLFTGWGIRTLSANEVAYSPVGYHLGTVWPHDNSLIAAGFRRYGFDKAALRIFHGLTRAAMHFELYRLPELFAGFSREEYEVPVHYPLASKPQAWAAGAVPYMLAELLGLRPEASRNRLNVVSPVLPEYIDWLELEGLRVGSARVDLRFERTPTGVAVQVQRKDRPLEVIVRL
;
A
#
# COMPACT_ATOMS: atom_id res chain seq x y z
N PRO A 1 10.54 11.78 -11.04
CA PRO A 1 11.68 11.75 -10.11
C PRO A 1 11.51 12.77 -8.98
N ASP A 2 11.10 13.99 -9.28
CA ASP A 2 11.00 15.16 -8.39
C ASP A 2 9.86 15.08 -7.35
N LEU A 3 8.86 14.24 -7.57
CA LEU A 3 7.76 14.00 -6.63
C LEU A 3 8.06 12.89 -5.62
N PHE A 4 8.94 11.94 -5.92
CA PHE A 4 9.20 10.80 -5.05
C PHE A 4 10.37 11.04 -4.11
N THR A 5 10.11 11.04 -2.81
CA THR A 5 11.09 11.32 -1.75
C THR A 5 11.98 10.15 -1.36
N GLY A 6 11.67 8.92 -1.82
CA GLY A 6 12.21 7.68 -1.25
C GLY A 6 11.33 7.09 -0.14
N TRP A 7 10.47 7.91 0.48
CA TRP A 7 9.46 7.49 1.46
C TRP A 7 8.05 7.41 0.84
N GLY A 8 7.75 8.29 -0.11
CA GLY A 8 6.46 8.40 -0.77
C GLY A 8 6.46 9.54 -1.78
N ILE A 9 5.31 9.77 -2.39
CA ILE A 9 5.08 10.85 -3.36
C ILE A 9 4.61 12.09 -2.61
N ARG A 10 5.24 13.23 -2.92
CA ARG A 10 4.91 14.57 -2.40
C ARG A 10 3.61 15.09 -2.98
N THR A 11 2.97 15.99 -2.26
CA THR A 11 1.80 16.74 -2.75
C THR A 11 2.13 17.78 -3.79
N LEU A 12 3.40 18.22 -3.88
CA LEU A 12 3.89 19.15 -4.90
C LEU A 12 5.31 18.78 -5.31
N SER A 13 5.63 18.99 -6.59
CA SER A 13 6.98 18.77 -7.13
C SER A 13 8.01 19.69 -6.46
N ALA A 14 9.20 19.15 -6.20
CA ALA A 14 10.32 19.94 -5.68
C ALA A 14 10.82 21.00 -6.67
N ASN A 15 10.40 20.93 -7.93
CA ASN A 15 10.75 21.93 -8.98
C ASN A 15 9.77 23.10 -9.05
N GLU A 16 8.66 23.06 -8.29
CA GLU A 16 7.67 24.13 -8.27
C GLU A 16 8.11 25.28 -7.36
N VAL A 17 7.79 26.52 -7.78
CA VAL A 17 8.16 27.75 -7.04
C VAL A 17 7.56 27.78 -5.62
N ALA A 18 6.34 27.23 -5.47
CA ALA A 18 5.64 27.17 -4.19
C ALA A 18 6.05 25.98 -3.32
N TYR A 19 7.01 25.15 -3.77
CA TYR A 19 7.40 23.96 -3.03
C TYR A 19 7.94 24.31 -1.63
N SER A 20 7.40 23.57 -0.66
CA SER A 20 7.91 23.58 0.72
C SER A 20 7.76 22.19 1.32
N PRO A 21 8.85 21.51 1.69
CA PRO A 21 8.78 20.16 2.27
C PRO A 21 8.02 20.11 3.60
N VAL A 22 7.82 21.25 4.24
CA VAL A 22 7.00 21.42 5.46
C VAL A 22 5.70 22.18 5.20
N GLY A 23 5.38 22.47 3.95
CA GLY A 23 4.09 23.07 3.56
C GLY A 23 3.02 21.99 3.50
N TYR A 24 1.92 22.16 4.24
CA TYR A 24 0.88 21.15 4.46
C TYR A 24 0.38 20.46 3.17
N HIS A 25 0.16 21.22 2.09
CA HIS A 25 -0.20 20.71 0.76
C HIS A 25 0.83 21.11 -0.33
N LEU A 26 2.00 21.58 0.09
CA LEU A 26 3.01 22.17 -0.80
C LEU A 26 4.30 21.34 -0.90
N GLY A 27 4.24 20.05 -0.57
CA GLY A 27 5.39 19.17 -0.69
C GLY A 27 5.51 18.06 0.35
N THR A 28 4.60 17.98 1.31
CA THR A 28 4.54 16.88 2.29
C THR A 28 4.11 15.55 1.68
N VAL A 29 4.32 14.46 2.40
CA VAL A 29 3.92 13.09 2.01
C VAL A 29 2.74 12.64 2.86
N TRP A 30 1.65 12.27 2.19
CA TRP A 30 0.44 11.78 2.79
C TRP A 30 0.25 10.29 2.52
N PRO A 31 0.24 9.43 3.55
CA PRO A 31 0.05 7.99 3.35
C PRO A 31 -1.24 7.65 2.62
N HIS A 32 -2.34 8.36 2.92
CA HIS A 32 -3.64 8.15 2.26
C HIS A 32 -3.54 8.42 0.75
N ASP A 33 -3.06 9.59 0.34
CA ASP A 33 -2.91 9.96 -1.08
C ASP A 33 -2.02 8.96 -1.81
N ASN A 34 -0.90 8.58 -1.18
CA ASN A 34 0.02 7.60 -1.72
C ASN A 34 -0.63 6.23 -1.93
N SER A 35 -1.57 5.84 -1.05
CA SER A 35 -2.30 4.59 -1.22
C SER A 35 -3.21 4.62 -2.45
N LEU A 36 -3.87 5.74 -2.72
CA LEU A 36 -4.69 5.93 -3.91
C LEU A 36 -3.85 5.99 -5.19
N ILE A 37 -2.68 6.65 -5.13
CA ILE A 37 -1.73 6.70 -6.25
C ILE A 37 -1.21 5.29 -6.57
N ALA A 38 -0.84 4.50 -5.55
CA ALA A 38 -0.41 3.12 -5.72
C ALA A 38 -1.50 2.25 -6.35
N ALA A 39 -2.76 2.39 -5.90
CA ALA A 39 -3.91 1.73 -6.49
C ALA A 39 -4.11 2.14 -7.97
N GLY A 40 -3.94 3.42 -8.29
CA GLY A 40 -3.95 3.92 -9.66
C GLY A 40 -2.87 3.26 -10.52
N PHE A 41 -1.63 3.19 -10.04
CA PHE A 41 -0.55 2.51 -10.74
C PHE A 41 -0.85 1.03 -10.98
N ARG A 42 -1.38 0.32 -9.98
CA ARG A 42 -1.81 -1.08 -10.14
C ARG A 42 -2.88 -1.23 -11.22
N ARG A 43 -3.86 -0.34 -11.24
CA ARG A 43 -4.95 -0.38 -12.23
C ARG A 43 -4.46 -0.25 -13.67
N TYR A 44 -3.35 0.47 -13.88
CA TYR A 44 -2.75 0.69 -15.21
C TYR A 44 -1.52 -0.19 -15.50
N GLY A 45 -1.24 -1.20 -14.65
CA GLY A 45 -0.15 -2.14 -14.86
C GLY A 45 1.25 -1.62 -14.51
N PHE A 46 1.35 -0.49 -13.80
CA PHE A 46 2.62 0.06 -13.33
C PHE A 46 3.03 -0.53 -11.97
N ASP A 47 3.15 -1.84 -11.91
CA ASP A 47 3.37 -2.61 -10.68
C ASP A 47 4.63 -2.19 -9.92
N LYS A 48 5.73 -1.97 -10.63
CA LYS A 48 6.99 -1.50 -10.02
C LYS A 48 6.84 -0.16 -9.32
N ALA A 49 6.03 0.76 -9.88
CA ALA A 49 5.78 2.06 -9.25
C ALA A 49 4.92 1.90 -7.97
N ALA A 50 3.88 1.08 -8.01
CA ALA A 50 3.05 0.77 -6.85
C ALA A 50 3.87 0.10 -5.73
N LEU A 51 4.69 -0.90 -6.05
CA LEU A 51 5.60 -1.56 -5.12
C LEU A 51 6.60 -0.59 -4.49
N ARG A 52 7.12 0.35 -5.28
CA ARG A 52 8.05 1.37 -4.79
C ARG A 52 7.40 2.28 -3.75
N ILE A 53 6.14 2.70 -3.96
CA ILE A 53 5.38 3.49 -2.98
C ILE A 53 5.13 2.66 -1.72
N PHE A 54 4.64 1.43 -1.87
CA PHE A 54 4.39 0.53 -0.75
C PHE A 54 5.64 0.32 0.10
N HIS A 55 6.78 0.04 -0.53
CA HIS A 55 8.07 -0.11 0.14
C HIS A 55 8.49 1.16 0.89
N GLY A 56 8.35 2.33 0.24
CA GLY A 56 8.70 3.62 0.87
C GLY A 56 7.87 3.87 2.14
N LEU A 57 6.54 3.74 2.05
CA LEU A 57 5.66 3.97 3.20
C LEU A 57 5.80 2.94 4.31
N THR A 58 5.98 1.65 3.98
CA THR A 58 6.20 0.62 5.01
C THR A 58 7.53 0.83 5.73
N ARG A 59 8.58 1.26 5.02
CA ARG A 59 9.84 1.66 5.65
C ARG A 59 9.68 2.93 6.49
N ALA A 60 8.92 3.93 6.03
CA ALA A 60 8.63 5.11 6.83
C ALA A 60 7.91 4.73 8.13
N ALA A 61 6.95 3.80 8.08
CA ALA A 61 6.22 3.34 9.25
C ALA A 61 7.13 2.80 10.37
N MET A 62 8.27 2.20 10.02
CA MET A 62 9.24 1.67 11.00
C MET A 62 9.84 2.76 11.91
N HIS A 63 9.74 4.03 11.53
CA HIS A 63 10.25 5.18 12.28
C HIS A 63 9.17 5.90 13.11
N PHE A 64 7.91 5.43 13.04
CA PHE A 64 6.81 6.00 13.82
C PHE A 64 6.43 5.07 14.98
N GLU A 65 5.92 5.68 16.06
CA GLU A 65 5.45 4.95 17.23
C GLU A 65 4.42 3.88 16.86
N LEU A 66 4.60 2.67 17.37
CA LEU A 66 3.75 1.51 17.09
C LEU A 66 3.59 1.21 15.58
N TYR A 67 4.55 1.63 14.76
CA TYR A 67 4.53 1.49 13.29
C TYR A 67 3.31 2.17 12.63
N ARG A 68 2.72 3.17 13.28
CA ARG A 68 1.55 3.89 12.81
C ARG A 68 1.95 5.10 11.99
N LEU A 69 1.61 5.09 10.72
CA LEU A 69 1.77 6.25 9.87
C LEU A 69 0.87 7.40 10.36
N PRO A 70 1.40 8.62 10.49
CA PRO A 70 0.62 9.81 10.81
C PRO A 70 -0.23 10.25 9.61
N GLU A 71 -1.06 11.27 9.78
CA GLU A 71 -1.79 11.92 8.69
C GLU A 71 -0.87 12.27 7.52
N LEU A 72 0.27 12.91 7.82
CA LEU A 72 1.31 13.27 6.87
C LEU A 72 2.66 13.40 7.59
N PHE A 73 3.73 13.44 6.82
CA PHE A 73 5.06 13.81 7.29
C PHE A 73 5.74 14.71 6.26
N ALA A 74 6.82 15.38 6.67
CA ALA A 74 7.51 16.32 5.80
C ALA A 74 8.09 15.67 4.55
N GLY A 75 8.12 16.39 3.45
CA GLY A 75 8.50 15.87 2.13
C GLY A 75 9.99 15.94 1.82
N PHE A 76 10.84 15.93 2.83
CA PHE A 76 12.28 15.82 2.62
C PHE A 76 12.67 14.50 1.95
N SER A 77 13.70 14.54 1.14
CA SER A 77 14.24 13.37 0.47
C SER A 77 14.91 12.42 1.48
N ARG A 78 14.76 11.11 1.23
CA ARG A 78 15.50 10.09 1.97
C ARG A 78 17.02 10.16 1.77
N GLU A 79 17.46 10.78 0.70
CA GLU A 79 18.89 11.02 0.44
C GLU A 79 19.44 12.14 1.35
N GLU A 80 18.57 13.09 1.77
CA GLU A 80 18.93 14.16 2.70
C GLU A 80 18.76 13.74 4.16
N TYR A 81 17.72 12.97 4.45
CA TYR A 81 17.38 12.54 5.81
C TYR A 81 17.11 11.03 5.83
N GLU A 82 17.89 10.28 6.57
CA GLU A 82 17.77 8.81 6.70
C GLU A 82 16.49 8.34 7.39
N VAL A 83 15.75 9.27 8.00
CA VAL A 83 14.46 9.04 8.67
C VAL A 83 13.40 10.00 8.14
N PRO A 84 12.11 9.62 8.10
CA PRO A 84 11.05 10.55 7.74
C PRO A 84 10.93 11.65 8.79
N VAL A 85 10.96 12.90 8.35
CA VAL A 85 10.88 14.07 9.24
C VAL A 85 9.42 14.26 9.66
N HIS A 86 9.18 14.27 10.97
CA HIS A 86 7.85 14.42 11.53
C HIS A 86 7.25 15.79 11.20
N TYR A 87 5.94 15.80 10.91
CA TYR A 87 5.18 17.04 10.85
C TYR A 87 4.50 17.27 12.21
N PRO A 88 4.84 18.35 12.95
CA PRO A 88 4.45 18.50 14.36
C PRO A 88 2.95 18.52 14.61
N LEU A 89 2.17 19.04 13.65
CA LEU A 89 0.71 19.20 13.75
C LEU A 89 -0.06 18.06 13.04
N ALA A 90 0.62 17.03 12.56
CA ALA A 90 -0.05 15.89 11.93
C ALA A 90 -0.90 15.13 12.95
N SER A 91 -2.14 14.82 12.59
CA SER A 91 -3.01 13.96 13.39
C SER A 91 -2.45 12.55 13.50
N LYS A 92 -2.36 12.03 14.72
CA LYS A 92 -1.96 10.65 15.01
C LYS A 92 -2.67 10.16 16.29
N PRO A 93 -3.49 9.10 16.20
CA PRO A 93 -3.78 8.33 14.98
C PRO A 93 -4.65 9.11 13.98
N GLN A 94 -4.56 8.71 12.70
CA GLN A 94 -5.42 9.19 11.63
C GLN A 94 -6.02 7.99 10.89
N ALA A 95 -7.35 7.91 10.79
CA ALA A 95 -8.05 6.72 10.29
C ALA A 95 -7.65 6.34 8.85
N TRP A 96 -7.59 7.31 7.93
CA TRP A 96 -7.22 7.02 6.54
C TRP A 96 -5.73 6.67 6.36
N ALA A 97 -4.83 7.22 7.21
CA ALA A 97 -3.43 6.81 7.21
C ALA A 97 -3.28 5.37 7.74
N ALA A 98 -4.05 5.00 8.76
CA ALA A 98 -4.10 3.63 9.26
C ALA A 98 -4.62 2.63 8.20
N GLY A 99 -5.58 3.06 7.37
CA GLY A 99 -6.12 2.27 6.27
C GLY A 99 -5.20 2.17 5.04
N ALA A 100 -4.22 3.05 4.89
CA ALA A 100 -3.40 3.15 3.68
C ALA A 100 -2.58 1.89 3.38
N VAL A 101 -1.89 1.34 4.38
CA VAL A 101 -1.04 0.14 4.20
C VAL A 101 -1.87 -1.11 3.85
N PRO A 102 -2.92 -1.48 4.61
CA PRO A 102 -3.75 -2.62 4.24
C PRO A 102 -4.48 -2.42 2.90
N TYR A 103 -4.88 -1.19 2.55
CA TYR A 103 -5.46 -0.91 1.24
C TYR A 103 -4.45 -1.15 0.11
N MET A 104 -3.24 -0.61 0.22
CA MET A 104 -2.19 -0.89 -0.76
C MET A 104 -1.87 -2.39 -0.88
N LEU A 105 -1.82 -3.10 0.25
CA LEU A 105 -1.60 -4.55 0.23
C LEU A 105 -2.71 -5.27 -0.52
N ALA A 106 -3.98 -4.92 -0.27
CA ALA A 106 -5.11 -5.49 -0.99
C ALA A 106 -5.03 -5.23 -2.51
N GLU A 107 -4.59 -4.03 -2.91
CA GLU A 107 -4.38 -3.68 -4.31
C GLU A 107 -3.20 -4.44 -4.94
N LEU A 108 -2.09 -4.63 -4.22
CA LEU A 108 -0.94 -5.41 -4.68
C LEU A 108 -1.30 -6.90 -4.84
N LEU A 109 -2.06 -7.45 -3.92
CA LEU A 109 -2.56 -8.83 -4.00
C LEU A 109 -3.71 -9.00 -5.01
N GLY A 110 -4.20 -7.90 -5.59
CA GLY A 110 -5.27 -7.94 -6.59
C GLY A 110 -6.62 -8.40 -6.06
N LEU A 111 -6.91 -8.16 -4.77
CA LEU A 111 -8.16 -8.61 -4.14
C LEU A 111 -9.35 -7.79 -4.65
N ARG A 112 -10.33 -8.46 -5.23
CA ARG A 112 -11.58 -7.86 -5.77
C ARG A 112 -12.77 -8.67 -5.27
N PRO A 113 -13.30 -8.35 -4.07
CA PRO A 113 -14.44 -9.05 -3.51
C PRO A 113 -15.74 -8.65 -4.20
N GLU A 114 -16.56 -9.65 -4.54
CA GLU A 114 -17.94 -9.53 -5.02
C GLU A 114 -18.88 -10.24 -4.01
N ALA A 115 -19.06 -9.61 -2.86
CA ALA A 115 -19.76 -10.21 -1.70
C ALA A 115 -21.19 -10.67 -2.04
N SER A 116 -21.91 -9.93 -2.88
CA SER A 116 -23.26 -10.28 -3.34
C SER A 116 -23.33 -11.55 -4.19
N ARG A 117 -22.20 -11.98 -4.76
CA ARG A 117 -22.06 -13.19 -5.60
C ARG A 117 -21.30 -14.31 -4.87
N ASN A 118 -20.98 -14.15 -3.60
CA ASN A 118 -20.08 -15.04 -2.87
C ASN A 118 -18.80 -15.37 -3.65
N ARG A 119 -18.16 -14.31 -4.18
CA ARG A 119 -16.98 -14.44 -5.04
C ARG A 119 -15.86 -13.53 -4.59
N LEU A 120 -14.63 -14.02 -4.68
CA LEU A 120 -13.41 -13.26 -4.59
C LEU A 120 -12.60 -13.47 -5.87
N ASN A 121 -12.36 -12.40 -6.61
CA ASN A 121 -11.39 -12.41 -7.69
C ASN A 121 -10.02 -11.98 -7.14
N VAL A 122 -8.98 -12.67 -7.54
CA VAL A 122 -7.57 -12.31 -7.30
C VAL A 122 -6.95 -12.06 -8.67
N VAL A 123 -6.59 -10.80 -8.94
CA VAL A 123 -6.19 -10.37 -10.30
C VAL A 123 -4.76 -9.90 -10.31
N SER A 124 -3.91 -10.60 -11.07
CA SER A 124 -2.49 -10.27 -11.28
C SER A 124 -1.77 -9.90 -9.98
N PRO A 125 -1.74 -10.79 -8.97
CA PRO A 125 -1.12 -10.49 -7.68
C PRO A 125 0.38 -10.24 -7.83
N VAL A 126 0.90 -9.29 -7.06
CA VAL A 126 2.34 -9.03 -6.95
C VAL A 126 2.75 -8.98 -5.49
N LEU A 127 3.98 -9.43 -5.19
CA LEU A 127 4.58 -9.35 -3.86
C LEU A 127 5.80 -8.44 -3.88
N PRO A 128 6.03 -7.66 -2.80
CA PRO A 128 7.30 -6.96 -2.60
C PRO A 128 8.49 -7.92 -2.70
N GLU A 129 9.63 -7.48 -3.25
CA GLU A 129 10.79 -8.34 -3.52
C GLU A 129 11.34 -9.07 -2.28
N TYR A 130 11.15 -8.48 -1.11
CA TYR A 130 11.59 -9.01 0.20
C TYR A 130 10.58 -9.95 0.86
N ILE A 131 9.46 -10.28 0.18
CA ILE A 131 8.44 -11.22 0.66
C ILE A 131 8.39 -12.41 -0.30
N ASP A 132 8.76 -13.59 0.19
CA ASP A 132 8.71 -14.83 -0.58
C ASP A 132 7.30 -15.43 -0.55
N TRP A 133 6.62 -15.30 0.58
CA TRP A 133 5.23 -15.74 0.74
C TRP A 133 4.49 -14.87 1.77
N LEU A 134 3.17 -14.85 1.65
CA LEU A 134 2.26 -14.13 2.53
C LEU A 134 0.99 -14.93 2.71
N GLU A 135 0.50 -15.01 3.95
CA GLU A 135 -0.80 -15.61 4.27
C GLU A 135 -1.79 -14.55 4.76
N LEU A 136 -3.00 -14.62 4.25
CA LEU A 136 -4.16 -13.90 4.75
C LEU A 136 -5.08 -14.89 5.43
N GLU A 137 -5.24 -14.75 6.73
CA GLU A 137 -6.14 -15.60 7.53
C GLU A 137 -7.46 -14.88 7.81
N GLY A 138 -8.56 -15.60 7.65
CA GLY A 138 -9.88 -15.13 7.99
C GLY A 138 -10.37 -13.94 7.16
N LEU A 139 -9.86 -13.74 5.94
CA LEU A 139 -10.34 -12.70 5.04
C LEU A 139 -11.84 -12.84 4.83
N ARG A 140 -12.61 -11.84 5.22
CA ARG A 140 -14.06 -11.85 5.14
C ARG A 140 -14.55 -11.35 3.77
N VAL A 141 -15.35 -12.19 3.10
CA VAL A 141 -16.05 -11.84 1.85
C VAL A 141 -17.55 -12.16 2.04
N GLY A 142 -18.35 -11.13 2.24
CA GLY A 142 -19.75 -11.29 2.63
C GLY A 142 -19.89 -12.03 3.96
N SER A 143 -20.53 -13.21 3.94
CA SER A 143 -20.69 -14.08 5.11
C SER A 143 -19.60 -15.15 5.23
N ALA A 144 -18.78 -15.35 4.21
CA ALA A 144 -17.72 -16.34 4.18
C ALA A 144 -16.39 -15.77 4.71
N ARG A 145 -15.55 -16.67 5.23
CA ARG A 145 -14.14 -16.40 5.52
C ARG A 145 -13.27 -17.33 4.71
N VAL A 146 -12.14 -16.81 4.24
CA VAL A 146 -11.17 -17.57 3.45
C VAL A 146 -9.76 -17.28 3.94
N ASP A 147 -8.93 -18.31 3.98
CA ASP A 147 -7.51 -18.24 4.22
C ASP A 147 -6.79 -18.45 2.87
N LEU A 148 -5.92 -17.53 2.51
CA LEU A 148 -5.19 -17.52 1.25
C LEU A 148 -3.70 -17.46 1.50
N ARG A 149 -2.93 -18.22 0.73
CA ARG A 149 -1.47 -18.13 0.65
C ARG A 149 -1.05 -17.62 -0.72
N PHE A 150 -0.23 -16.61 -0.73
CA PHE A 150 0.45 -16.06 -1.89
C PHE A 150 1.92 -16.43 -1.81
N GLU A 151 2.48 -17.00 -2.88
CA GLU A 151 3.85 -17.47 -2.89
C GLU A 151 4.56 -17.04 -4.18
N ARG A 152 5.76 -16.48 -4.04
CA ARG A 152 6.57 -16.07 -5.17
C ARG A 152 7.03 -17.29 -5.95
N THR A 153 6.90 -17.20 -7.27
CA THR A 153 7.41 -18.20 -8.21
C THR A 153 8.33 -17.52 -9.24
N PRO A 154 9.10 -18.28 -10.02
CA PRO A 154 9.92 -17.70 -11.09
C PRO A 154 9.14 -16.89 -12.12
N THR A 155 7.85 -17.17 -12.30
CA THR A 155 7.00 -16.56 -13.32
C THR A 155 5.94 -15.59 -12.76
N GLY A 156 5.89 -15.37 -11.43
CA GLY A 156 4.90 -14.49 -10.82
C GLY A 156 4.56 -14.88 -9.39
N VAL A 157 3.26 -14.85 -9.05
CA VAL A 157 2.77 -15.20 -7.71
C VAL A 157 1.73 -16.29 -7.81
N ALA A 158 1.98 -17.43 -7.19
CA ALA A 158 0.99 -18.49 -7.00
C ALA A 158 0.03 -18.14 -5.88
N VAL A 159 -1.25 -18.50 -6.03
CA VAL A 159 -2.28 -18.26 -5.02
C VAL A 159 -2.93 -19.59 -4.67
N GLN A 160 -2.96 -19.90 -3.38
CA GLN A 160 -3.55 -21.13 -2.84
C GLN A 160 -4.66 -20.79 -1.85
N VAL A 161 -5.80 -21.43 -2.00
CA VAL A 161 -6.88 -21.39 -1.01
C VAL A 161 -6.60 -22.46 0.05
N GLN A 162 -6.26 -22.02 1.26
CA GLN A 162 -5.94 -22.93 2.37
C GLN A 162 -7.20 -23.43 3.05
N ARG A 163 -8.17 -22.54 3.30
CA ARG A 163 -9.41 -22.86 4.00
C ARG A 163 -10.54 -21.93 3.59
N LYS A 164 -11.78 -22.47 3.62
CA LYS A 164 -13.03 -21.70 3.55
C LYS A 164 -14.00 -22.25 4.60
N ASP A 165 -14.68 -21.36 5.32
CA ASP A 165 -15.70 -21.75 6.30
C ASP A 165 -17.09 -21.93 5.68
N ARG A 166 -17.33 -21.29 4.54
CA ARG A 166 -18.60 -21.31 3.78
C ARG A 166 -18.34 -21.34 2.27
N PRO A 167 -19.34 -21.67 1.44
CA PRO A 167 -19.21 -21.61 -0.01
C PRO A 167 -18.77 -20.22 -0.47
N LEU A 168 -17.62 -20.15 -1.13
CA LEU A 168 -17.03 -18.96 -1.75
C LEU A 168 -16.29 -19.39 -3.00
N GLU A 169 -16.60 -18.76 -4.13
CA GLU A 169 -15.87 -18.93 -5.36
C GLU A 169 -14.62 -18.04 -5.32
N VAL A 170 -13.44 -18.62 -5.50
CA VAL A 170 -12.17 -17.87 -5.61
C VAL A 170 -11.65 -18.05 -7.02
N ILE A 171 -11.56 -16.93 -7.78
CA ILE A 171 -11.08 -16.92 -9.16
C ILE A 171 -9.73 -16.20 -9.20
N VAL A 172 -8.70 -16.92 -9.62
CA VAL A 172 -7.35 -16.35 -9.81
C VAL A 172 -7.13 -16.07 -11.29
N ARG A 173 -6.73 -14.84 -11.61
CA ARG A 173 -6.32 -14.39 -12.94
C ARG A 173 -4.91 -13.84 -12.84
N LEU A 174 -3.98 -14.51 -13.48
CA LEU A 174 -2.55 -14.15 -13.52
C LEU A 174 -2.27 -13.18 -14.65
#